data_573e2e26884755603d61630dafbc4225
#
_entry.id   573e2e26884755603d61630dafbc4225
#
_cell.length_a   1.000
_cell.length_b   1.000
_cell.length_c   1.000
_cell.angle_alpha   90.00
_cell.angle_beta   90.00
_cell.angle_gamma   90.00
#
_symmetry.space_group_name_H-M   'P 1'
#
loop_
_entity.id
_entity.type
_entity.pdbx_description
1 polymer ?
#
loop_
_entity_poly.entity_id
_entity_poly.type
_entity_poly.pdbx_seq_one_letter_code
_entity_poly.pdbx_strand_id
1 'polypeptide(L)'
;MTRRVTTHDIAQAAGVSRTTVSHVLNNQPGVALNPKTRERVLAMARKLGYVANSAAQMLVTGRSRTVGLVLSRPDLISVDAFVPSMIYGLNETCRLGRYRLLMDSIHDPSAADAYLELAKSKRIDGLIVINPRENDLALRKVIESEFPLIVFGSSGHPKENSIGTKDGQASCHATDHLISLGHRRIAHISYAPLVYNPSQRRFEGYRLALKTARIRFDKRLFAEGDFTGESGYHAMKRIFASGVAPTALFAGNDTLAIGAMTAIREAGLSIPEDFAVVGYDDIPSAAFAYPPLTTIRSHPFEQGKMVGEAIIALVDGKKIGKIQSALPLELTIRKSCGARHKAGVAGVQELQNWEALSRP
;
A
#
# COMPACT_ATOMS: atom_id res chain seq x y z
N MET A 1 18.06 24.69 30.04
CA MET A 1 17.88 24.48 28.59
C MET A 1 19.17 24.91 27.91
N THR A 2 19.90 24.01 27.22
CA THR A 2 21.10 24.35 26.47
C THR A 2 20.71 25.21 25.26
N ARG A 3 21.33 26.36 25.11
CA ARG A 3 21.12 27.29 24.00
C ARG A 3 21.35 26.58 22.68
N ARG A 4 20.34 26.58 21.77
CA ARG A 4 20.45 25.98 20.45
C ARG A 4 21.44 26.77 19.59
N VAL A 5 22.42 26.08 18.99
CA VAL A 5 23.38 26.70 18.04
C VAL A 5 22.65 27.26 16.84
N THR A 6 22.99 28.47 16.45
CA THR A 6 22.36 29.21 15.33
C THR A 6 23.31 29.38 14.15
N THR A 7 22.81 29.80 13.00
CA THR A 7 23.64 30.18 11.84
C THR A 7 24.56 31.34 12.16
N HIS A 8 24.23 32.19 13.14
CA HIS A 8 25.08 33.27 13.60
C HIS A 8 26.32 32.74 14.31
N ASP A 9 26.17 31.75 15.18
CA ASP A 9 27.28 31.13 15.91
C ASP A 9 28.26 30.44 14.93
N ILE A 10 27.74 29.80 13.86
CA ILE A 10 28.55 29.21 12.80
C ILE A 10 29.29 30.31 12.00
N ALA A 11 28.61 31.41 11.68
CA ALA A 11 29.20 32.52 10.92
C ALA A 11 30.39 33.13 11.67
N GLN A 12 30.24 33.35 12.96
CA GLN A 12 31.28 33.84 13.84
C GLN A 12 32.47 32.85 13.92
N ALA A 13 32.18 31.55 14.17
CA ALA A 13 33.22 30.54 14.28
C ALA A 13 33.96 30.25 12.97
N ALA A 14 33.29 30.38 11.81
CA ALA A 14 33.88 30.18 10.49
C ALA A 14 34.47 31.43 9.87
N GLY A 15 34.32 32.63 10.49
CA GLY A 15 34.82 33.91 9.93
C GLY A 15 34.17 34.27 8.61
N VAL A 16 32.85 34.08 8.47
CA VAL A 16 32.08 34.40 7.25
C VAL A 16 30.76 35.08 7.59
N SER A 17 30.07 35.63 6.59
CA SER A 17 28.74 36.21 6.78
C SER A 17 27.67 35.15 7.04
N ARG A 18 26.57 35.52 7.72
CA ARG A 18 25.39 34.64 7.90
C ARG A 18 24.81 34.20 6.55
N THR A 19 24.86 35.07 5.53
CA THR A 19 24.41 34.77 4.19
C THR A 19 25.28 33.67 3.57
N THR A 20 26.61 33.72 3.72
CA THR A 20 27.49 32.64 3.29
C THR A 20 27.20 31.32 3.97
N VAL A 21 26.96 31.33 5.28
CA VAL A 21 26.54 30.11 6.01
C VAL A 21 25.24 29.56 5.48
N SER A 22 24.24 30.43 5.25
CA SER A 22 22.95 30.03 4.66
C SER A 22 23.10 29.40 3.28
N HIS A 23 23.88 29.99 2.40
CA HIS A 23 24.16 29.47 1.06
C HIS A 23 24.86 28.11 1.11
N VAL A 24 25.82 27.92 2.03
CA VAL A 24 26.51 26.63 2.22
C VAL A 24 25.57 25.56 2.74
N LEU A 25 24.80 25.84 3.80
CA LEU A 25 23.96 24.88 4.48
C LEU A 25 22.74 24.45 3.62
N ASN A 26 22.22 25.39 2.80
CA ASN A 26 21.07 25.13 1.93
C ASN A 26 21.47 24.69 0.52
N ASN A 27 22.77 24.57 0.23
CA ASN A 27 23.31 24.21 -1.09
C ASN A 27 22.68 25.03 -2.24
N GLN A 28 22.61 26.35 -2.08
CA GLN A 28 21.85 27.23 -2.96
C GLN A 28 22.40 27.20 -4.40
N PRO A 29 21.56 26.85 -5.41
CA PRO A 29 21.99 26.84 -6.80
C PRO A 29 22.44 28.23 -7.29
N GLY A 30 23.45 28.30 -8.17
CA GLY A 30 23.89 29.54 -8.80
C GLY A 30 24.79 30.43 -7.94
N VAL A 31 25.09 30.07 -6.71
CA VAL A 31 26.05 30.81 -5.85
C VAL A 31 27.43 30.14 -5.91
N ALA A 32 28.36 30.80 -6.58
CA ALA A 32 29.75 30.34 -6.60
C ALA A 32 30.41 30.57 -5.23
N LEU A 33 30.63 29.51 -4.49
CA LEU A 33 31.31 29.54 -3.21
C LEU A 33 32.67 28.85 -3.31
N ASN A 34 33.71 29.51 -2.74
CA ASN A 34 35.03 28.90 -2.67
C ASN A 34 34.95 27.56 -1.90
N PRO A 35 35.46 26.45 -2.48
CA PRO A 35 35.41 25.12 -1.86
C PRO A 35 35.99 25.10 -0.43
N LYS A 36 37.08 25.79 -0.17
CA LYS A 36 37.69 25.92 1.18
C LYS A 36 36.74 26.60 2.18
N THR A 37 35.98 27.62 1.74
CA THR A 37 35.00 28.30 2.58
C THR A 37 33.84 27.39 2.89
N ARG A 38 33.37 26.63 1.90
CA ARG A 38 32.29 25.62 2.08
C ARG A 38 32.69 24.55 3.12
N GLU A 39 33.88 24.00 2.96
CA GLU A 39 34.40 22.97 3.87
C GLU A 39 34.54 23.50 5.30
N ARG A 40 35.08 24.70 5.50
CA ARG A 40 35.22 25.36 6.77
C ARG A 40 33.88 25.57 7.49
N VAL A 41 32.86 26.05 6.77
CA VAL A 41 31.53 26.26 7.32
C VAL A 41 30.89 24.92 7.75
N LEU A 42 30.99 23.87 6.90
CA LEU A 42 30.47 22.54 7.24
C LEU A 42 31.21 21.90 8.43
N ALA A 43 32.53 22.10 8.54
CA ALA A 43 33.31 21.62 9.67
C ALA A 43 32.90 22.33 10.98
N MET A 44 32.70 23.64 10.95
CA MET A 44 32.23 24.39 12.12
C MET A 44 30.80 24.02 12.51
N ALA A 45 29.89 23.83 11.55
CA ALA A 45 28.53 23.35 11.82
C ALA A 45 28.56 22.01 12.55
N ARG A 46 29.37 21.05 12.09
CA ARG A 46 29.56 19.74 12.76
C ARG A 46 30.16 19.89 14.16
N LYS A 47 31.23 20.67 14.30
CA LYS A 47 31.92 20.88 15.58
C LYS A 47 31.01 21.49 16.64
N LEU A 48 30.14 22.43 16.24
CA LEU A 48 29.22 23.10 17.17
C LEU A 48 27.92 22.28 17.39
N GLY A 49 27.74 21.14 16.73
CA GLY A 49 26.51 20.34 16.84
C GLY A 49 25.28 21.05 16.25
N TYR A 50 25.50 21.88 15.22
CA TYR A 50 24.37 22.59 14.59
C TYR A 50 23.41 21.63 13.92
N VAL A 51 22.14 21.73 14.30
CA VAL A 51 21.02 21.06 13.62
C VAL A 51 20.22 22.10 12.89
N ALA A 52 20.10 21.95 11.57
CA ALA A 52 19.31 22.87 10.75
C ALA A 52 17.86 22.96 11.24
N ASN A 53 17.38 24.20 11.31
CA ASN A 53 15.96 24.43 11.63
C ASN A 53 15.11 24.21 10.37
N SER A 54 14.31 23.16 10.38
CA SER A 54 13.44 22.80 9.23
C SER A 54 12.45 23.93 8.88
N ALA A 55 11.93 24.65 9.88
CA ALA A 55 11.04 25.80 9.64
C ALA A 55 11.78 26.95 8.93
N ALA A 56 13.04 27.24 9.35
CA ALA A 56 13.85 28.25 8.69
C ALA A 56 14.26 27.83 7.25
N GLN A 57 14.54 26.54 7.05
CA GLN A 57 14.80 26.01 5.70
C GLN A 57 13.56 26.12 4.81
N MET A 58 12.38 25.78 5.34
CA MET A 58 11.10 25.90 4.62
C MET A 58 10.83 27.36 4.18
N LEU A 59 11.09 28.34 5.05
CA LEU A 59 10.95 29.77 4.71
C LEU A 59 11.89 30.20 3.56
N VAL A 60 13.10 29.62 3.49
CA VAL A 60 14.08 29.96 2.45
C VAL A 60 13.84 29.22 1.15
N THR A 61 13.47 27.93 1.23
CA THR A 61 13.36 27.05 0.07
C THR A 61 11.93 26.94 -0.48
N GLY A 62 10.93 27.35 0.29
CA GLY A 62 9.51 27.12 -0.01
C GLY A 62 9.08 25.66 0.11
N ARG A 63 9.96 24.74 0.55
CA ARG A 63 9.71 23.30 0.66
C ARG A 63 9.83 22.79 2.10
N SER A 64 8.87 21.99 2.52
CA SER A 64 8.83 21.36 3.86
C SER A 64 9.75 20.14 3.96
N ARG A 65 10.12 19.53 2.81
CA ARG A 65 10.79 18.23 2.73
C ARG A 65 10.03 17.13 3.51
N THR A 66 8.72 17.20 3.46
CA THR A 66 7.82 16.25 4.11
C THR A 66 6.77 15.77 3.11
N VAL A 67 6.54 14.48 3.09
CA VAL A 67 5.46 13.83 2.35
C VAL A 67 4.40 13.40 3.35
N GLY A 68 3.14 13.78 3.10
CA GLY A 68 1.99 13.34 3.88
C GLY A 68 1.55 11.94 3.45
N LEU A 69 1.18 11.11 4.39
CA LEU A 69 0.54 9.82 4.16
C LEU A 69 -0.79 9.79 4.89
N VAL A 70 -1.86 9.53 4.16
CA VAL A 70 -3.20 9.33 4.72
C VAL A 70 -3.67 7.92 4.38
N LEU A 71 -4.12 7.22 5.42
CA LEU A 71 -4.77 5.92 5.33
C LEU A 71 -6.28 6.11 5.46
N SER A 72 -7.05 5.50 4.56
CA SER A 72 -8.53 5.51 4.66
C SER A 72 -9.02 4.80 5.93
N ARG A 73 -8.21 3.87 6.46
CA ARG A 73 -8.47 3.10 7.67
C ARG A 73 -7.16 3.03 8.49
N PRO A 74 -6.87 4.00 9.35
CA PRO A 74 -5.63 4.05 10.13
C PRO A 74 -5.51 2.92 11.16
N ASP A 75 -6.63 2.37 11.63
CA ASP A 75 -6.71 1.20 12.51
C ASP A 75 -6.09 -0.06 11.89
N LEU A 76 -6.00 -0.15 10.55
CA LEU A 76 -5.40 -1.31 9.85
C LEU A 76 -3.91 -1.50 10.12
N ILE A 77 -3.22 -0.47 10.58
CA ILE A 77 -1.80 -0.58 10.96
C ILE A 77 -1.59 -1.65 12.03
N SER A 78 -2.57 -1.82 12.91
CA SER A 78 -2.48 -2.78 14.03
C SER A 78 -2.94 -4.19 13.68
N VAL A 79 -3.68 -4.37 12.59
CA VAL A 79 -4.34 -5.65 12.29
C VAL A 79 -3.87 -6.32 11.00
N ASP A 80 -3.24 -5.58 10.10
CA ASP A 80 -2.80 -6.09 8.80
C ASP A 80 -1.31 -5.79 8.56
N ALA A 81 -0.50 -6.84 8.36
CA ALA A 81 0.94 -6.71 8.15
C ALA A 81 1.32 -6.14 6.76
N PHE A 82 0.41 -6.08 5.80
CA PHE A 82 0.62 -5.47 4.49
C PHE A 82 0.93 -3.97 4.64
N VAL A 83 0.08 -3.24 5.37
CA VAL A 83 0.19 -1.79 5.53
C VAL A 83 1.51 -1.37 6.20
N PRO A 84 1.94 -1.94 7.35
CA PRO A 84 3.24 -1.63 7.94
C PRO A 84 4.42 -1.90 7.02
N SER A 85 4.41 -3.01 6.28
CA SER A 85 5.48 -3.34 5.34
C SER A 85 5.58 -2.34 4.19
N MET A 86 4.43 -1.90 3.65
CA MET A 86 4.36 -0.86 2.63
C MET A 86 4.86 0.49 3.16
N ILE A 87 4.44 0.89 4.37
CA ILE A 87 4.92 2.12 5.02
C ILE A 87 6.43 2.08 5.21
N TYR A 88 6.99 0.92 5.56
CA TYR A 88 8.44 0.77 5.71
C TYR A 88 9.17 1.02 4.39
N GLY A 89 8.73 0.42 3.27
CA GLY A 89 9.31 0.65 1.95
C GLY A 89 9.20 2.11 1.49
N LEU A 90 8.06 2.74 1.73
CA LEU A 90 7.82 4.16 1.48
C LEU A 90 8.77 5.04 2.29
N ASN A 91 8.89 4.78 3.60
CA ASN A 91 9.75 5.56 4.48
C ASN A 91 11.23 5.47 4.08
N GLU A 92 11.71 4.28 3.69
CA GLU A 92 13.08 4.11 3.20
C GLU A 92 13.35 4.96 1.95
N THR A 93 12.42 4.98 1.00
CA THR A 93 12.55 5.81 -0.21
C THR A 93 12.50 7.30 0.12
N CYS A 94 11.58 7.73 0.99
CA CYS A 94 11.52 9.12 1.47
C CYS A 94 12.83 9.52 2.16
N ARG A 95 13.40 8.67 3.03
CA ARG A 95 14.67 8.92 3.72
C ARG A 95 15.83 9.09 2.74
N LEU A 96 15.94 8.22 1.73
CA LEU A 96 16.96 8.33 0.69
C LEU A 96 16.81 9.62 -0.14
N GLY A 97 15.58 10.02 -0.44
CA GLY A 97 15.24 11.28 -1.10
C GLY A 97 15.35 12.52 -0.19
N ARG A 98 15.75 12.36 1.08
CA ARG A 98 15.82 13.42 2.10
C ARG A 98 14.45 14.05 2.40
N TYR A 99 13.40 13.27 2.29
CA TYR A 99 12.07 13.60 2.76
C TYR A 99 11.78 12.92 4.09
N ARG A 100 10.85 13.50 4.85
CA ARG A 100 10.23 12.88 6.04
C ARG A 100 8.86 12.39 5.66
N LEU A 101 8.40 11.34 6.31
CA LEU A 101 7.03 10.87 6.20
C LEU A 101 6.22 11.42 7.39
N LEU A 102 5.16 12.15 7.11
CA LEU A 102 4.17 12.60 8.08
C LEU A 102 2.92 11.75 7.88
N MET A 103 2.60 10.91 8.86
CA MET A 103 1.37 10.16 8.85
C MET A 103 0.29 10.93 9.56
N ASP A 104 -0.84 11.10 8.89
CA ASP A 104 -2.01 11.78 9.43
C ASP A 104 -3.26 10.94 9.18
N SER A 105 -4.28 11.12 10.01
CA SER A 105 -5.56 10.45 9.91
C SER A 105 -6.66 11.47 9.64
N ILE A 106 -7.53 11.15 8.69
CA ILE A 106 -8.73 11.96 8.45
C ILE A 106 -9.83 11.39 9.34
N HIS A 107 -10.21 12.13 10.38
CA HIS A 107 -11.21 11.70 11.34
C HIS A 107 -12.62 11.67 10.73
N ASP A 108 -12.89 12.56 9.78
CA ASP A 108 -14.16 12.60 9.05
C ASP A 108 -13.90 12.62 7.53
N PRO A 109 -13.92 11.45 6.88
CA PRO A 109 -13.76 11.37 5.43
C PRO A 109 -14.91 12.03 4.64
N SER A 110 -16.03 12.35 5.31
CA SER A 110 -17.13 13.07 4.69
C SER A 110 -16.94 14.60 4.70
N ALA A 111 -15.99 15.10 5.52
CA ALA A 111 -15.62 16.50 5.52
C ALA A 111 -15.02 16.90 4.18
N ALA A 112 -15.71 17.72 3.43
CA ALA A 112 -15.43 18.04 2.04
C ALA A 112 -14.02 18.62 1.77
N ASP A 113 -13.32 19.09 2.79
CA ASP A 113 -12.01 19.74 2.68
C ASP A 113 -10.89 19.03 3.46
N ALA A 114 -11.16 17.82 4.01
CA ALA A 114 -10.24 17.11 4.90
C ALA A 114 -8.83 16.91 4.32
N TYR A 115 -8.74 16.46 3.07
CA TYR A 115 -7.44 16.33 2.38
C TYR A 115 -6.87 17.66 1.93
N LEU A 116 -7.74 18.60 1.55
CA LEU A 116 -7.35 19.91 1.03
C LEU A 116 -6.72 20.81 2.10
N GLU A 117 -7.20 20.73 3.35
CA GLU A 117 -6.60 21.43 4.49
C GLU A 117 -5.16 20.96 4.71
N LEU A 118 -4.92 19.65 4.68
CA LEU A 118 -3.58 19.09 4.81
C LEU A 118 -2.70 19.56 3.65
N ALA A 119 -3.17 19.50 2.40
CA ALA A 119 -2.46 19.96 1.21
C ALA A 119 -2.11 21.46 1.29
N LYS A 120 -3.02 22.31 1.76
CA LYS A 120 -2.83 23.77 1.89
C LYS A 120 -2.00 24.18 3.11
N SER A 121 -1.80 23.30 4.09
CA SER A 121 -1.13 23.60 5.37
C SER A 121 0.33 24.02 5.23
N LYS A 122 0.95 23.84 4.06
CA LYS A 122 2.40 23.98 3.79
C LYS A 122 3.29 23.07 4.64
N ARG A 123 2.71 22.12 5.38
CA ARG A 123 3.47 21.14 6.19
C ARG A 123 4.02 20.01 5.35
N ILE A 124 3.44 19.77 4.17
CA ILE A 124 3.81 18.71 3.23
C ILE A 124 4.04 19.28 1.82
N ASP A 125 4.93 18.66 1.07
CA ASP A 125 5.20 18.98 -0.33
C ASP A 125 4.43 18.08 -1.30
N GLY A 126 3.96 16.94 -0.83
CA GLY A 126 3.14 15.98 -1.56
C GLY A 126 2.34 15.09 -0.62
N LEU A 127 1.28 14.50 -1.13
CA LEU A 127 0.35 13.66 -0.39
C LEU A 127 0.24 12.27 -1.02
N ILE A 128 0.20 11.26 -0.19
CA ILE A 128 -0.10 9.87 -0.57
C ILE A 128 -1.39 9.47 0.14
N VAL A 129 -2.33 8.91 -0.62
CA VAL A 129 -3.56 8.33 -0.08
C VAL A 129 -3.61 6.85 -0.44
N ILE A 130 -3.74 5.99 0.59
CA ILE A 130 -3.79 4.54 0.41
C ILE A 130 -5.23 4.07 0.46
N ASN A 131 -5.64 3.33 -0.58
CA ASN A 131 -6.94 2.70 -0.72
C ASN A 131 -8.12 3.65 -0.40
N PRO A 132 -8.27 4.77 -1.14
CA PRO A 132 -9.45 5.62 -0.98
C PRO A 132 -10.71 4.87 -1.41
N ARG A 133 -11.85 5.36 -0.97
CA ARG A 133 -13.13 4.92 -1.50
C ARG A 133 -13.28 5.38 -2.95
N GLU A 134 -14.02 4.60 -3.74
CA GLU A 134 -14.41 5.05 -5.07
C GLU A 134 -15.29 6.29 -4.97
N ASN A 135 -15.07 7.26 -5.87
CA ASN A 135 -15.79 8.55 -5.90
C ASN A 135 -15.65 9.41 -4.62
N ASP A 136 -14.50 9.34 -3.93
CA ASP A 136 -14.21 10.19 -2.78
C ASP A 136 -14.19 11.68 -3.18
N LEU A 137 -15.23 12.42 -2.77
CA LEU A 137 -15.42 13.83 -3.13
C LEU A 137 -14.39 14.77 -2.50
N ALA A 138 -13.90 14.44 -1.30
CA ALA A 138 -12.87 15.24 -0.64
C ALA A 138 -11.52 15.07 -1.33
N LEU A 139 -11.18 13.85 -1.74
CA LEU A 139 -9.98 13.55 -2.50
C LEU A 139 -10.01 14.18 -3.90
N ARG A 140 -11.16 14.19 -4.55
CA ARG A 140 -11.37 14.85 -5.84
C ARG A 140 -10.93 16.31 -5.84
N LYS A 141 -11.23 17.08 -4.79
CA LYS A 141 -10.81 18.48 -4.67
C LYS A 141 -9.28 18.65 -4.67
N VAL A 142 -8.56 17.72 -4.06
CA VAL A 142 -7.07 17.76 -4.09
C VAL A 142 -6.55 17.41 -5.47
N ILE A 143 -7.13 16.41 -6.15
CA ILE A 143 -6.77 16.08 -7.52
C ILE A 143 -6.97 17.27 -8.46
N GLU A 144 -8.11 17.98 -8.33
CA GLU A 144 -8.43 19.16 -9.13
C GLU A 144 -7.56 20.40 -8.79
N SER A 145 -6.98 20.47 -7.59
CA SER A 145 -6.06 21.54 -7.17
C SER A 145 -4.65 21.41 -7.72
N GLU A 146 -4.34 20.30 -8.44
CA GLU A 146 -3.03 19.97 -8.98
C GLU A 146 -1.90 19.86 -7.92
N PHE A 147 -2.27 19.73 -6.64
CA PHE A 147 -1.30 19.45 -5.59
C PHE A 147 -0.65 18.08 -5.83
N PRO A 148 0.68 17.93 -5.60
CA PRO A 148 1.36 16.65 -5.77
C PRO A 148 0.71 15.53 -4.94
N LEU A 149 -0.04 14.66 -5.60
CA LEU A 149 -0.81 13.59 -4.98
C LEU A 149 -0.61 12.27 -5.73
N ILE A 150 -0.31 11.22 -4.98
CA ILE A 150 -0.34 9.83 -5.46
C ILE A 150 -1.44 9.06 -4.73
N VAL A 151 -2.26 8.38 -5.47
CA VAL A 151 -3.25 7.42 -4.96
C VAL A 151 -2.68 6.00 -5.12
N PHE A 152 -2.55 5.28 -4.02
CA PHE A 152 -2.31 3.83 -4.09
C PHE A 152 -3.64 3.09 -4.11
N GLY A 153 -3.91 2.38 -5.21
CA GLY A 153 -5.23 1.94 -5.60
C GLY A 153 -5.84 2.90 -6.62
N SER A 154 -7.11 3.21 -6.51
CA SER A 154 -7.79 4.19 -7.36
C SER A 154 -9.01 4.78 -6.65
N SER A 155 -9.25 6.06 -6.88
CA SER A 155 -10.51 6.75 -6.53
C SER A 155 -11.51 6.76 -7.69
N GLY A 156 -11.11 6.26 -8.86
CA GLY A 156 -11.89 6.34 -10.10
C GLY A 156 -11.76 7.67 -10.85
N HIS A 157 -11.06 8.67 -10.32
CA HIS A 157 -10.95 9.97 -10.97
C HIS A 157 -10.05 9.91 -12.22
N PRO A 158 -10.46 10.51 -13.38
CA PRO A 158 -9.69 10.38 -14.63
C PRO A 158 -8.31 11.05 -14.58
N LYS A 159 -8.15 12.13 -13.82
CA LYS A 159 -6.89 12.90 -13.70
C LYS A 159 -6.02 12.51 -12.51
N GLU A 160 -6.35 11.45 -11.76
CA GLU A 160 -5.53 11.03 -10.63
C GLU A 160 -4.15 10.50 -11.08
N ASN A 161 -3.10 10.81 -10.33
CA ASN A 161 -1.87 10.04 -10.39
C ASN A 161 -2.03 8.85 -9.45
N SER A 162 -2.01 7.64 -9.98
CA SER A 162 -2.27 6.44 -9.18
C SER A 162 -1.30 5.31 -9.49
N ILE A 163 -1.10 4.46 -8.50
CA ILE A 163 -0.36 3.20 -8.64
C ILE A 163 -1.32 2.09 -8.26
N GLY A 164 -1.67 1.29 -9.25
CA GLY A 164 -2.51 0.10 -9.09
C GLY A 164 -1.71 -1.18 -9.21
N THR A 165 -2.30 -2.27 -8.76
CA THR A 165 -1.80 -3.63 -8.87
C THR A 165 -2.68 -4.45 -9.81
N LYS A 166 -2.19 -5.61 -10.27
CA LYS A 166 -2.96 -6.53 -11.12
C LYS A 166 -3.89 -7.44 -10.28
N ASP A 167 -4.59 -6.85 -9.31
CA ASP A 167 -5.39 -7.59 -8.33
C ASP A 167 -6.40 -8.55 -8.95
N GLY A 168 -7.12 -8.11 -9.98
CA GLY A 168 -8.11 -8.96 -10.66
C GLY A 168 -7.47 -10.18 -11.33
N GLN A 169 -6.33 -10.00 -11.99
CA GLN A 169 -5.58 -11.08 -12.63
C GLN A 169 -5.06 -12.10 -11.60
N ALA A 170 -4.46 -11.62 -10.51
CA ALA A 170 -3.96 -12.46 -9.45
C ALA A 170 -5.07 -13.25 -8.74
N SER A 171 -6.22 -12.60 -8.51
CA SER A 171 -7.38 -13.26 -7.89
C SER A 171 -8.05 -14.28 -8.81
N CYS A 172 -8.06 -14.01 -10.13
CA CYS A 172 -8.45 -15.01 -11.11
C CYS A 172 -7.53 -16.24 -11.00
N HIS A 173 -6.22 -16.04 -10.99
CA HIS A 173 -5.24 -17.12 -10.88
C HIS A 173 -5.38 -17.91 -9.56
N ALA A 174 -5.57 -17.24 -8.42
CA ALA A 174 -5.82 -17.89 -7.12
C ALA A 174 -7.08 -18.78 -7.17
N THR A 175 -8.14 -18.29 -7.80
CA THR A 175 -9.40 -19.03 -7.93
C THR A 175 -9.28 -20.18 -8.93
N ASP A 176 -8.61 -19.97 -10.07
CA ASP A 176 -8.33 -21.01 -11.08
C ASP A 176 -7.49 -22.13 -10.47
N HIS A 177 -6.55 -21.81 -9.59
CA HIS A 177 -5.79 -22.83 -8.85
C HIS A 177 -6.72 -23.74 -8.04
N LEU A 178 -7.67 -23.19 -7.27
CA LEU A 178 -8.66 -24.00 -6.55
C LEU A 178 -9.54 -24.82 -7.50
N ILE A 179 -9.94 -24.23 -8.63
CA ILE A 179 -10.71 -24.94 -9.66
C ILE A 179 -9.90 -26.11 -10.25
N SER A 180 -8.62 -25.93 -10.51
CA SER A 180 -7.73 -26.97 -11.02
C SER A 180 -7.52 -28.13 -10.07
N LEU A 181 -7.67 -27.89 -8.76
CA LEU A 181 -7.69 -28.91 -7.70
C LEU A 181 -9.02 -29.66 -7.58
N GLY A 182 -10.03 -29.31 -8.42
CA GLY A 182 -11.32 -29.97 -8.47
C GLY A 182 -12.44 -29.27 -7.70
N HIS A 183 -12.16 -28.16 -7.03
CA HIS A 183 -13.18 -27.43 -6.30
C HIS A 183 -14.18 -26.74 -7.23
N ARG A 184 -15.47 -26.85 -6.93
CA ARG A 184 -16.57 -26.24 -7.69
C ARG A 184 -17.46 -25.34 -6.82
N ARG A 185 -17.46 -25.53 -5.51
CA ARG A 185 -18.16 -24.70 -4.54
C ARG A 185 -17.09 -23.93 -3.74
N ILE A 186 -16.64 -22.83 -4.34
CA ILE A 186 -15.57 -21.99 -3.82
C ILE A 186 -16.19 -20.75 -3.18
N ALA A 187 -15.97 -20.55 -1.90
CA ALA A 187 -16.35 -19.33 -1.21
C ALA A 187 -15.35 -18.20 -1.53
N HIS A 188 -15.83 -16.95 -1.46
CA HIS A 188 -14.99 -15.76 -1.48
C HIS A 188 -15.38 -14.83 -0.34
N ILE A 189 -14.38 -14.38 0.41
CA ILE A 189 -14.54 -13.30 1.39
C ILE A 189 -13.71 -12.14 0.89
N SER A 190 -14.36 -11.02 0.49
CA SER A 190 -13.63 -9.82 0.12
C SER A 190 -12.94 -9.23 1.35
N TYR A 191 -11.71 -8.67 1.19
CA TYR A 191 -10.96 -8.18 2.35
C TYR A 191 -11.53 -6.88 2.91
N ALA A 192 -12.34 -6.17 2.12
CA ALA A 192 -13.01 -4.93 2.46
C ALA A 192 -14.34 -4.84 1.69
N PRO A 193 -15.24 -3.93 2.04
CA PRO A 193 -16.41 -3.60 1.22
C PRO A 193 -16.02 -3.28 -0.23
N LEU A 194 -16.87 -3.65 -1.19
CA LEU A 194 -16.57 -3.50 -2.62
C LEU A 194 -16.48 -2.04 -3.10
N VAL A 195 -16.79 -1.08 -2.26
CA VAL A 195 -16.52 0.35 -2.51
C VAL A 195 -15.03 0.69 -2.59
N TYR A 196 -14.16 -0.18 -2.10
CA TYR A 196 -12.72 -0.06 -2.25
C TYR A 196 -12.27 -0.76 -3.53
N ASN A 197 -11.66 -0.01 -4.44
CA ASN A 197 -11.29 -0.49 -5.77
C ASN A 197 -10.50 -1.81 -5.78
N PRO A 198 -9.43 -2.01 -4.97
CA PRO A 198 -8.72 -3.29 -4.99
C PRO A 198 -9.60 -4.47 -4.53
N SER A 199 -10.54 -4.24 -3.59
CA SER A 199 -11.48 -5.27 -3.14
C SER A 199 -12.42 -5.69 -4.26
N GLN A 200 -12.97 -4.71 -4.98
CA GLN A 200 -13.81 -4.95 -6.16
C GLN A 200 -13.04 -5.70 -7.24
N ARG A 201 -11.79 -5.30 -7.54
CA ARG A 201 -10.95 -5.98 -8.54
C ARG A 201 -10.66 -7.44 -8.19
N ARG A 202 -10.40 -7.73 -6.91
CA ARG A 202 -10.21 -9.12 -6.45
C ARG A 202 -11.50 -9.92 -6.61
N PHE A 203 -12.65 -9.36 -6.27
CA PHE A 203 -13.96 -10.00 -6.48
C PHE A 203 -14.27 -10.23 -7.96
N GLU A 204 -13.98 -9.28 -8.84
CA GLU A 204 -14.13 -9.44 -10.29
C GLU A 204 -13.25 -10.59 -10.82
N GLY A 205 -12.00 -10.68 -10.36
CA GLY A 205 -11.10 -11.80 -10.71
C GLY A 205 -11.64 -13.15 -10.30
N TYR A 206 -12.14 -13.28 -9.05
CA TYR A 206 -12.82 -14.48 -8.59
C TYR A 206 -14.01 -14.84 -9.49
N ARG A 207 -14.88 -13.88 -9.79
CA ARG A 207 -16.05 -14.11 -10.67
C ARG A 207 -15.66 -14.51 -12.08
N LEU A 208 -14.58 -13.92 -12.61
CA LEU A 208 -14.09 -14.25 -13.95
C LEU A 208 -13.60 -15.70 -14.02
N ALA A 209 -12.83 -16.16 -13.04
CA ALA A 209 -12.38 -17.55 -12.97
C ALA A 209 -13.56 -18.54 -12.94
N LEU A 210 -14.57 -18.27 -12.12
CA LEU A 210 -15.78 -19.09 -12.11
C LEU A 210 -16.48 -19.12 -13.46
N LYS A 211 -16.65 -17.95 -14.08
CA LYS A 211 -17.28 -17.83 -15.43
C LYS A 211 -16.52 -18.63 -16.48
N THR A 212 -15.19 -18.50 -16.51
CA THR A 212 -14.33 -19.22 -17.45
C THR A 212 -14.44 -20.74 -17.28
N ALA A 213 -14.52 -21.21 -16.03
CA ALA A 213 -14.71 -22.62 -15.71
C ALA A 213 -16.18 -23.10 -15.81
N ARG A 214 -17.10 -22.25 -16.29
CA ARG A 214 -18.55 -22.51 -16.38
C ARG A 214 -19.17 -22.88 -15.03
N ILE A 215 -18.69 -22.31 -13.94
CA ILE A 215 -19.23 -22.44 -12.59
C ILE A 215 -20.16 -21.26 -12.34
N ARG A 216 -21.43 -21.53 -12.01
CA ARG A 216 -22.38 -20.46 -11.69
C ARG A 216 -22.00 -19.79 -10.37
N PHE A 217 -21.91 -18.46 -10.36
CA PHE A 217 -21.76 -17.70 -9.13
C PHE A 217 -22.97 -17.86 -8.22
N ASP A 218 -22.75 -18.21 -6.97
CA ASP A 218 -23.77 -18.27 -5.93
C ASP A 218 -23.47 -17.20 -4.87
N LYS A 219 -24.38 -16.23 -4.72
CA LYS A 219 -24.20 -15.13 -3.74
C LYS A 219 -24.07 -15.59 -2.28
N ARG A 220 -24.54 -16.80 -1.96
CA ARG A 220 -24.43 -17.40 -0.63
C ARG A 220 -22.98 -17.82 -0.29
N LEU A 221 -22.14 -17.98 -1.31
CA LEU A 221 -20.72 -18.26 -1.17
C LEU A 221 -19.85 -16.98 -1.12
N PHE A 222 -20.47 -15.81 -1.06
CA PHE A 222 -19.79 -14.54 -0.96
C PHE A 222 -20.14 -13.80 0.33
N ALA A 223 -19.13 -13.24 0.99
CA ALA A 223 -19.31 -12.32 2.11
C ALA A 223 -18.28 -11.20 2.06
N GLU A 224 -18.66 -10.02 2.53
CA GLU A 224 -17.72 -8.92 2.74
C GLU A 224 -17.06 -9.05 4.12
N GLY A 225 -15.75 -8.89 4.15
CA GLY A 225 -14.94 -8.70 5.33
C GLY A 225 -14.69 -7.22 5.62
N ASP A 226 -13.91 -6.96 6.65
CA ASP A 226 -13.50 -5.62 7.07
C ASP A 226 -12.04 -5.63 7.52
N PHE A 227 -11.15 -6.12 6.64
CA PHE A 227 -9.69 -6.23 6.79
C PHE A 227 -9.20 -7.15 7.91
N THR A 228 -9.99 -7.40 8.94
CA THR A 228 -9.57 -8.06 10.18
C THR A 228 -9.77 -9.58 10.15
N GLY A 229 -8.97 -10.32 10.94
CA GLY A 229 -9.17 -11.76 11.12
C GLY A 229 -10.54 -12.09 11.73
N GLU A 230 -11.03 -11.26 12.65
CA GLU A 230 -12.36 -11.40 13.25
C GLU A 230 -13.47 -11.33 12.19
N SER A 231 -13.37 -10.37 11.26
CA SER A 231 -14.33 -10.26 10.16
C SER A 231 -14.29 -11.46 9.23
N GLY A 232 -13.08 -12.02 8.97
CA GLY A 232 -12.92 -13.26 8.21
C GLY A 232 -13.57 -14.46 8.88
N TYR A 233 -13.39 -14.60 10.20
CA TYR A 233 -14.03 -15.61 11.02
C TYR A 233 -15.56 -15.53 10.94
N HIS A 234 -16.13 -14.36 11.19
CA HIS A 234 -17.58 -14.16 11.14
C HIS A 234 -18.15 -14.29 9.72
N ALA A 235 -17.42 -13.83 8.69
CA ALA A 235 -17.84 -14.00 7.30
C ALA A 235 -17.93 -15.49 6.94
N MET A 236 -16.95 -16.30 7.34
CA MET A 236 -16.98 -17.75 7.07
C MET A 236 -18.14 -18.43 7.78
N LYS A 237 -18.42 -18.07 9.04
CA LYS A 237 -19.60 -18.59 9.79
C LYS A 237 -20.91 -18.22 9.09
N ARG A 238 -21.05 -16.99 8.55
CA ARG A 238 -22.24 -16.61 7.76
C ARG A 238 -22.38 -17.45 6.51
N ILE A 239 -21.26 -17.73 5.81
CA ILE A 239 -21.28 -18.58 4.62
C ILE A 239 -21.75 -20.00 4.98
N PHE A 240 -21.25 -20.61 6.04
CA PHE A 240 -21.72 -21.93 6.49
C PHE A 240 -23.20 -21.92 6.87
N ALA A 241 -23.68 -20.89 7.56
CA ALA A 241 -25.09 -20.75 7.94
C ALA A 241 -26.04 -20.55 6.75
N SER A 242 -25.51 -20.23 5.55
CA SER A 242 -26.33 -20.02 4.32
C SER A 242 -26.93 -21.31 3.73
N GLY A 243 -26.60 -22.48 4.27
CA GLY A 243 -27.04 -23.78 3.79
C GLY A 243 -26.32 -24.30 2.55
N VAL A 244 -25.29 -23.59 2.08
CA VAL A 244 -24.39 -24.07 1.02
C VAL A 244 -23.12 -24.61 1.67
N ALA A 245 -22.65 -25.79 1.23
CA ALA A 245 -21.44 -26.42 1.72
C ALA A 245 -20.27 -26.10 0.76
N PRO A 246 -19.50 -25.01 0.96
CA PRO A 246 -18.29 -24.79 0.18
C PRO A 246 -17.22 -25.85 0.50
N THR A 247 -16.32 -26.09 -0.45
CA THR A 247 -15.19 -26.99 -0.28
C THR A 247 -13.86 -26.25 -0.34
N ALA A 248 -13.89 -24.96 -0.67
CA ALA A 248 -12.71 -24.10 -0.72
C ALA A 248 -13.07 -22.65 -0.45
N LEU A 249 -12.08 -21.88 -0.03
CA LEU A 249 -12.13 -20.42 0.17
C LEU A 249 -10.99 -19.76 -0.59
N PHE A 250 -11.31 -18.72 -1.36
CA PHE A 250 -10.38 -17.66 -1.71
C PHE A 250 -10.67 -16.45 -0.81
N ALA A 251 -9.79 -16.16 0.14
CA ALA A 251 -9.87 -14.99 1.01
C ALA A 251 -9.14 -13.80 0.40
N GLY A 252 -9.76 -12.62 0.46
CA GLY A 252 -9.27 -11.40 -0.15
C GLY A 252 -7.98 -10.84 0.47
N ASN A 253 -7.58 -11.28 1.68
CA ASN A 253 -6.24 -11.12 2.26
C ASN A 253 -5.92 -12.26 3.24
N ASP A 254 -4.66 -12.36 3.67
CA ASP A 254 -4.20 -13.44 4.56
C ASP A 254 -4.74 -13.28 5.98
N THR A 255 -4.94 -12.07 6.46
CA THR A 255 -5.49 -11.81 7.79
C THR A 255 -6.90 -12.38 7.92
N LEU A 256 -7.76 -12.14 6.91
CA LEU A 256 -9.07 -12.76 6.85
C LEU A 256 -9.00 -14.29 6.69
N ALA A 257 -8.05 -14.76 5.84
CA ALA A 257 -7.86 -16.20 5.64
C ALA A 257 -7.60 -16.92 6.96
N ILE A 258 -6.70 -16.38 7.79
CA ILE A 258 -6.36 -16.95 9.11
C ILE A 258 -7.59 -17.00 10.03
N GLY A 259 -8.38 -15.91 10.06
CA GLY A 259 -9.63 -15.87 10.80
C GLY A 259 -10.65 -16.90 10.30
N ALA A 260 -10.84 -17.00 8.98
CA ALA A 260 -11.72 -17.97 8.35
C ALA A 260 -11.28 -19.42 8.61
N MET A 261 -9.95 -19.70 8.62
CA MET A 261 -9.42 -21.03 8.96
C MET A 261 -9.78 -21.45 10.39
N THR A 262 -9.93 -20.52 11.32
CA THR A 262 -10.43 -20.81 12.66
C THR A 262 -11.90 -21.25 12.62
N ALA A 263 -12.77 -20.53 11.90
CA ALA A 263 -14.18 -20.91 11.76
C ALA A 263 -14.37 -22.26 11.04
N ILE A 264 -13.51 -22.57 10.06
CA ILE A 264 -13.53 -23.87 9.34
C ILE A 264 -13.19 -25.01 10.30
N ARG A 265 -12.16 -24.86 11.15
CA ARG A 265 -11.79 -25.88 12.14
C ARG A 265 -12.84 -26.04 13.23
N GLU A 266 -13.46 -24.96 13.69
CA GLU A 266 -14.60 -25.04 14.65
C GLU A 266 -15.81 -25.74 14.07
N ALA A 267 -15.98 -25.71 12.73
CA ALA A 267 -16.99 -26.50 12.05
C ALA A 267 -16.66 -28.01 11.92
N GLY A 268 -15.49 -28.43 12.48
CA GLY A 268 -15.04 -29.82 12.44
C GLY A 268 -14.36 -30.22 11.13
N LEU A 269 -14.02 -29.26 10.27
CA LEU A 269 -13.39 -29.51 8.96
C LEU A 269 -11.87 -29.39 9.04
N SER A 270 -11.17 -30.36 8.45
CA SER A 270 -9.72 -30.35 8.31
C SER A 270 -9.28 -29.53 7.09
N ILE A 271 -8.18 -28.80 7.25
CA ILE A 271 -7.54 -28.04 6.16
C ILE A 271 -6.19 -28.69 5.88
N PRO A 272 -5.91 -29.15 4.65
CA PRO A 272 -6.70 -28.99 3.41
C PRO A 272 -7.66 -30.13 3.08
N GLU A 273 -7.73 -31.20 3.86
CA GLU A 273 -8.36 -32.47 3.49
C GLU A 273 -9.84 -32.33 3.16
N ASP A 274 -10.60 -31.59 3.98
CA ASP A 274 -12.01 -31.32 3.77
C ASP A 274 -12.26 -29.97 3.12
N PHE A 275 -11.33 -29.01 3.33
CA PHE A 275 -11.55 -27.62 2.95
C PHE A 275 -10.23 -26.93 2.55
N ALA A 276 -10.13 -26.51 1.28
CA ALA A 276 -8.95 -25.79 0.78
C ALA A 276 -9.05 -24.28 1.06
N VAL A 277 -7.91 -23.65 1.38
CA VAL A 277 -7.84 -22.20 1.61
C VAL A 277 -6.70 -21.57 0.82
N VAL A 278 -7.00 -20.46 0.13
CA VAL A 278 -6.03 -19.58 -0.51
C VAL A 278 -6.26 -18.15 -0.02
N GLY A 279 -5.18 -17.48 0.38
CA GLY A 279 -5.15 -16.10 0.82
C GLY A 279 -4.60 -15.13 -0.23
N TYR A 280 -4.25 -13.93 0.23
CA TYR A 280 -3.66 -12.87 -0.58
C TYR A 280 -2.79 -11.98 0.30
N ASP A 281 -1.63 -11.56 -0.18
CA ASP A 281 -0.59 -10.65 0.30
C ASP A 281 0.73 -11.33 0.67
N ASP A 282 0.75 -12.59 1.09
CA ASP A 282 1.91 -13.32 1.60
C ASP A 282 2.56 -12.63 2.82
N ILE A 283 1.69 -12.25 3.80
CA ILE A 283 2.19 -11.66 5.05
C ILE A 283 3.03 -12.68 5.83
N PRO A 284 3.97 -12.24 6.70
CA PRO A 284 4.87 -13.15 7.41
C PRO A 284 4.16 -14.28 8.17
N SER A 285 2.99 -14.00 8.76
CA SER A 285 2.20 -15.01 9.49
C SER A 285 1.59 -16.08 8.59
N ALA A 286 1.45 -15.86 7.28
CA ALA A 286 0.93 -16.85 6.34
C ALA A 286 1.77 -18.13 6.30
N ALA A 287 3.09 -18.00 6.39
CA ALA A 287 4.02 -19.13 6.42
C ALA A 287 3.92 -19.97 7.71
N PHE A 288 3.44 -19.38 8.81
CA PHE A 288 3.34 -19.97 10.13
C PHE A 288 1.89 -20.28 10.55
N ALA A 289 0.92 -20.01 9.65
CA ALA A 289 -0.46 -20.45 9.86
C ALA A 289 -0.53 -21.98 9.93
N TYR A 290 -1.60 -22.53 10.51
CA TYR A 290 -1.77 -23.95 10.62
C TYR A 290 -3.04 -24.43 9.88
N PRO A 291 -2.85 -25.16 8.74
CA PRO A 291 -1.58 -25.39 8.03
C PRO A 291 -1.03 -24.11 7.39
N PRO A 292 0.27 -24.08 6.98
CA PRO A 292 0.86 -22.95 6.25
C PRO A 292 0.01 -22.54 5.05
N LEU A 293 -0.30 -21.23 4.96
CA LEU A 293 -1.28 -20.67 4.03
C LEU A 293 -0.70 -20.49 2.62
N THR A 294 -1.35 -21.09 1.63
CA THR A 294 -1.18 -20.80 0.20
C THR A 294 -1.75 -19.42 -0.08
N THR A 295 -1.03 -18.56 -0.77
CA THR A 295 -1.42 -17.15 -0.90
C THR A 295 -0.81 -16.50 -2.13
N ILE A 296 -1.36 -15.36 -2.57
CA ILE A 296 -0.74 -14.49 -3.57
C ILE A 296 0.30 -13.60 -2.87
N ARG A 297 1.55 -13.61 -3.38
CA ARG A 297 2.60 -12.70 -2.92
C ARG A 297 2.45 -11.35 -3.59
N SER A 298 2.25 -10.29 -2.81
CA SER A 298 1.94 -8.94 -3.30
C SER A 298 3.11 -7.95 -3.22
N HIS A 299 4.22 -8.28 -2.54
CA HIS A 299 5.42 -7.44 -2.39
C HIS A 299 5.16 -6.04 -1.80
N PRO A 300 4.54 -5.91 -0.62
CA PRO A 300 4.14 -4.61 -0.09
C PRO A 300 5.30 -3.63 0.16
N PHE A 301 6.47 -4.11 0.55
CA PHE A 301 7.66 -3.28 0.74
C PHE A 301 8.09 -2.61 -0.58
N GLU A 302 8.17 -3.36 -1.66
CA GLU A 302 8.53 -2.86 -3.00
C GLU A 302 7.44 -1.93 -3.54
N GLN A 303 6.17 -2.21 -3.28
CA GLN A 303 5.08 -1.30 -3.63
C GLN A 303 5.22 0.03 -2.90
N GLY A 304 5.58 0.01 -1.62
CA GLY A 304 5.87 1.22 -0.85
C GLY A 304 7.01 2.04 -1.44
N LYS A 305 8.08 1.39 -1.90
CA LYS A 305 9.18 2.07 -2.60
C LYS A 305 8.71 2.74 -3.88
N MET A 306 7.94 2.05 -4.71
CA MET A 306 7.40 2.63 -5.95
C MET A 306 6.55 3.87 -5.69
N VAL A 307 5.70 3.83 -4.67
CA VAL A 307 4.88 4.98 -4.25
C VAL A 307 5.76 6.14 -3.80
N GLY A 308 6.82 5.85 -3.03
CA GLY A 308 7.81 6.85 -2.59
C GLY A 308 8.55 7.51 -3.75
N GLU A 309 8.99 6.73 -4.74
CA GLU A 309 9.64 7.23 -5.95
C GLU A 309 8.70 8.11 -6.77
N ALA A 310 7.46 7.67 -6.93
CA ALA A 310 6.45 8.41 -7.69
C ALA A 310 6.10 9.76 -7.04
N ILE A 311 5.87 9.81 -5.74
CA ILE A 311 5.56 11.09 -5.08
C ILE A 311 6.73 12.06 -5.10
N ILE A 312 7.95 11.59 -4.90
CA ILE A 312 9.15 12.45 -4.99
C ILE A 312 9.30 12.99 -6.41
N ALA A 313 9.13 12.14 -7.43
CA ALA A 313 9.19 12.56 -8.83
C ALA A 313 8.10 13.61 -9.15
N LEU A 314 6.89 13.43 -8.63
CA LEU A 314 5.80 14.38 -8.82
C LEU A 314 6.06 15.73 -8.13
N VAL A 315 6.59 15.72 -6.90
CA VAL A 315 7.01 16.93 -6.17
C VAL A 315 8.14 17.66 -6.91
N ASP A 316 9.00 16.94 -7.64
CA ASP A 316 10.05 17.52 -8.48
C ASP A 316 9.54 17.95 -9.87
N GLY A 317 8.22 17.95 -10.11
CA GLY A 317 7.58 18.45 -11.32
C GLY A 317 7.51 17.46 -12.49
N LYS A 318 7.79 16.18 -12.27
CA LYS A 318 7.63 15.15 -13.30
C LYS A 318 6.15 14.74 -13.41
N LYS A 319 5.71 14.41 -14.62
CA LYS A 319 4.37 13.85 -14.86
C LYS A 319 4.40 12.35 -14.56
N ILE A 320 3.42 11.87 -13.82
CA ILE A 320 3.31 10.46 -13.41
C ILE A 320 2.11 9.79 -14.10
N GLY A 321 0.90 10.27 -13.90
CA GLY A 321 -0.32 9.64 -14.42
C GLY A 321 -0.69 8.33 -13.70
N LYS A 322 -1.39 7.44 -14.41
CA LYS A 322 -1.79 6.12 -13.88
C LYS A 322 -0.74 5.08 -14.20
N ILE A 323 -0.20 4.45 -13.18
CA ILE A 323 0.81 3.39 -13.30
C ILE A 323 0.20 2.07 -12.85
N GLN A 324 0.30 1.07 -13.71
CA GLN A 324 0.09 -0.32 -13.31
C GLN A 324 1.43 -0.87 -12.78
N SER A 325 1.46 -1.35 -11.54
CA SER A 325 2.67 -1.98 -10.99
C SER A 325 3.12 -3.15 -11.88
N ALA A 326 4.40 -3.17 -12.21
CA ALA A 326 5.03 -4.27 -12.91
C ALA A 326 5.48 -5.41 -11.97
N LEU A 327 5.33 -5.24 -10.64
CA LEU A 327 5.69 -6.28 -9.68
C LEU A 327 4.84 -7.53 -9.94
N PRO A 328 5.46 -8.71 -9.99
CA PRO A 328 4.73 -9.95 -10.19
C PRO A 328 3.83 -10.22 -8.98
N LEU A 329 2.61 -10.68 -9.25
CA LEU A 329 1.72 -11.20 -8.23
C LEU A 329 1.70 -12.73 -8.38
N GLU A 330 2.48 -13.42 -7.55
CA GLU A 330 2.76 -14.84 -7.68
C GLU A 330 1.97 -15.66 -6.66
N LEU A 331 1.46 -16.82 -7.10
CA LEU A 331 0.84 -17.79 -6.18
C LEU A 331 1.94 -18.56 -5.43
N THR A 332 2.06 -18.32 -4.15
CA THR A 332 2.94 -19.05 -3.24
C THR A 332 2.20 -20.28 -2.69
N ILE A 333 2.44 -21.45 -3.27
CA ILE A 333 1.77 -22.68 -2.84
C ILE A 333 2.40 -23.18 -1.54
N ARG A 334 1.56 -23.43 -0.54
CA ARG A 334 1.88 -24.05 0.74
C ARG A 334 0.95 -25.24 1.00
N LYS A 335 0.56 -25.48 2.25
CA LYS A 335 -0.18 -26.70 2.63
C LYS A 335 -1.71 -26.50 2.64
N SER A 336 -2.22 -25.27 2.75
CA SER A 336 -3.66 -25.02 3.00
C SER A 336 -4.58 -25.29 1.79
N CYS A 337 -4.05 -25.47 0.58
CA CYS A 337 -4.85 -25.72 -0.61
C CYS A 337 -4.89 -27.19 -1.04
N GLY A 338 -4.13 -28.07 -0.40
CA GLY A 338 -4.07 -29.49 -0.75
C GLY A 338 -3.31 -29.82 -2.03
N ALA A 339 -2.67 -28.85 -2.67
CA ALA A 339 -1.82 -29.11 -3.82
C ALA A 339 -0.63 -29.99 -3.39
N ARG A 340 -0.41 -31.10 -4.09
CA ARG A 340 0.80 -31.90 -3.89
C ARG A 340 1.99 -31.12 -4.41
N HIS A 341 2.97 -30.84 -3.57
CA HIS A 341 4.25 -30.28 -4.00
C HIS A 341 4.91 -31.21 -5.04
N LYS A 342 4.86 -30.86 -6.31
CA LYS A 342 5.85 -31.38 -7.26
C LYS A 342 7.15 -30.62 -6.93
N ALA A 343 8.08 -31.29 -6.27
CA ALA A 343 9.42 -30.75 -6.08
C ALA A 343 9.97 -30.40 -7.47
N GLY A 344 10.22 -29.10 -7.72
CA GLY A 344 11.02 -28.65 -8.84
C GLY A 344 10.35 -27.93 -9.99
N VAL A 345 9.24 -27.21 -9.81
CA VAL A 345 8.79 -26.22 -10.82
C VAL A 345 8.38 -24.93 -10.14
N ALA A 346 9.25 -23.94 -10.16
CA ALA A 346 8.88 -22.55 -10.02
C ALA A 346 8.12 -22.16 -11.31
N GLY A 347 6.80 -22.32 -11.28
CA GLY A 347 5.95 -22.01 -12.43
C GLY A 347 5.60 -20.53 -12.43
N VAL A 348 6.46 -19.69 -13.02
CA VAL A 348 6.03 -18.41 -13.57
C VAL A 348 5.21 -18.72 -14.82
N GLN A 349 3.91 -18.94 -14.70
CA GLN A 349 3.02 -18.88 -15.85
C GLN A 349 2.67 -17.42 -16.10
N GLU A 350 3.32 -16.83 -17.10
CA GLU A 350 2.96 -15.52 -17.65
C GLU A 350 1.48 -15.55 -18.08
N LEU A 351 0.68 -14.75 -17.41
CA LEU A 351 -0.73 -14.57 -17.74
C LEU A 351 -0.84 -13.65 -18.96
N GLN A 352 -0.76 -14.21 -20.14
CA GLN A 352 -1.13 -13.55 -21.40
C GLN A 352 -2.64 -13.60 -21.55
N ASN A 353 -3.29 -12.45 -21.89
CA ASN A 353 -4.70 -12.26 -22.27
C ASN A 353 -5.74 -11.83 -21.22
N TRP A 354 -5.37 -11.17 -20.14
CA TRP A 354 -6.38 -10.54 -19.26
C TRP A 354 -7.25 -9.48 -20.00
N GLU A 355 -6.61 -8.62 -20.82
CA GLU A 355 -7.32 -7.52 -21.51
C GLU A 355 -8.39 -7.98 -22.51
N ALA A 356 -8.23 -9.16 -23.12
CA ALA A 356 -9.19 -9.72 -24.05
C ALA A 356 -10.43 -10.32 -23.37
N LEU A 357 -10.32 -10.75 -22.12
CA LEU A 357 -11.39 -11.42 -21.37
C LEU A 357 -12.22 -10.46 -20.49
N SER A 358 -11.73 -9.25 -20.23
CA SER A 358 -12.36 -8.26 -19.35
C SER A 358 -13.18 -7.18 -20.07
N ARG A 359 -13.29 -7.23 -21.41
CA ARG A 359 -14.18 -6.34 -22.15
C ARG A 359 -15.61 -6.87 -22.10
N PRO A 360 -16.63 -5.97 -21.91
CA PRO A 360 -18.03 -6.34 -21.77
C PRO A 360 -18.63 -7.00 -23.00
#